data_53240a56295797bd4528607b941e8577
#
_entry.id   53240a56295797bd4528607b941e8577
#
_cell.length_a   1.000
_cell.length_b   1.000
_cell.length_c   1.000
_cell.angle_alpha   90.00
_cell.angle_beta   90.00
_cell.angle_gamma   90.00
#
_symmetry.space_group_name_H-M   'P 1'
#
loop_
_entity.id
_entity.type
_entity.pdbx_description
1 polymer ?
#
loop_
_entity_poly.entity_id
_entity_poly.type
_entity_poly.pdbx_seq_one_letter_code
_entity_poly.pdbx_strand_id
1 'polypeptide(L)'
;FFSYRDPNTEETFNSFNASIEWALKSITENHLEQGILGIISSIDKPASPSSEAMADLYANLSGRTSEKRKSFRDSVIQCTVEKLKEVTKKYLMSRPRRALVSGRKFEKQLTSMGFTIRDV
;
A
#
# COMPACT_ATOMS: atom_id res chain seq x y z
N PHE A 1 -0.21 4.77 -0.23
CA PHE A 1 -1.45 5.47 0.12
C PHE A 1 -2.07 6.10 -1.12
N PHE A 2 -3.38 6.18 -1.16
CA PHE A 2 -4.14 6.69 -2.29
C PHE A 2 -5.39 7.42 -1.78
N SER A 3 -5.75 8.55 -2.39
CA SER A 3 -6.99 9.29 -2.16
C SER A 3 -7.60 9.71 -3.50
N TYR A 4 -8.93 9.79 -3.57
CA TYR A 4 -9.68 10.13 -4.77
C TYR A 4 -10.72 11.21 -4.47
N ARG A 5 -10.82 12.24 -5.32
CA ARG A 5 -11.71 13.40 -5.14
C ARG A 5 -11.51 14.12 -3.80
N ASP A 6 -10.26 14.29 -3.42
CA ASP A 6 -9.87 14.85 -2.14
C ASP A 6 -9.74 16.40 -2.24
N PRO A 7 -10.57 17.16 -1.52
CA PRO A 7 -10.47 18.62 -1.48
C PRO A 7 -9.36 19.13 -0.57
N ASN A 8 -8.84 18.29 0.35
CA ASN A 8 -7.92 18.67 1.44
C ASN A 8 -6.52 18.08 1.23
N THR A 9 -5.93 18.31 0.07
CA THR A 9 -4.68 17.68 -0.37
C THR A 9 -3.56 17.72 0.68
N GLU A 10 -3.34 18.87 1.32
CA GLU A 10 -2.27 19.03 2.32
C GLU A 10 -2.51 18.18 3.57
N GLU A 11 -3.73 18.23 4.11
CA GLU A 11 -4.12 17.43 5.27
C GLU A 11 -4.03 15.93 4.98
N THR A 12 -4.40 15.53 3.76
CA THR A 12 -4.30 14.13 3.33
C THR A 12 -2.85 13.65 3.28
N PHE A 13 -1.93 14.43 2.73
CA PHE A 13 -0.50 14.06 2.78
C PHE A 13 0.03 14.03 4.22
N ASN A 14 -0.39 14.95 5.08
CA ASN A 14 -0.02 14.95 6.48
C ASN A 14 -0.58 13.70 7.20
N SER A 15 -1.81 13.30 6.91
CA SER A 15 -2.44 12.08 7.44
C SER A 15 -1.70 10.82 6.98
N PHE A 16 -1.23 10.77 5.72
CA PHE A 16 -0.41 9.66 5.23
C PHE A 16 0.91 9.55 6.01
N ASN A 17 1.59 10.67 6.27
CA ASN A 17 2.80 10.68 7.07
C ASN A 17 2.53 10.27 8.53
N ALA A 18 1.46 10.80 9.13
CA ALA A 18 1.04 10.43 10.49
C ALA A 18 0.72 8.93 10.61
N SER A 19 0.14 8.32 9.57
CA SER A 19 -0.13 6.87 9.54
C SER A 19 1.16 6.03 9.60
N ILE A 20 2.23 6.47 8.97
CA ILE A 20 3.54 5.80 9.04
C ILE A 20 4.12 5.90 10.45
N GLU A 21 4.05 7.07 11.07
CA GLU A 21 4.51 7.26 12.45
C GLU A 21 3.69 6.44 13.44
N TRP A 22 2.37 6.40 13.24
CA TRP A 22 1.47 5.56 14.04
C TRP A 22 1.86 4.08 13.93
N ALA A 23 2.11 3.57 12.72
CA ALA A 23 2.53 2.19 12.49
C ALA A 23 3.84 1.85 13.24
N LEU A 24 4.75 2.80 13.38
CA LEU A 24 6.00 2.60 14.10
C LEU A 24 5.84 2.61 15.63
N LYS A 25 4.93 3.43 16.15
CA LYS A 25 4.81 3.70 17.59
C LYS A 25 3.69 2.90 18.24
N SER A 26 2.55 2.78 17.58
CA SER A 26 1.27 2.42 18.20
C SER A 26 0.63 1.14 17.66
N ILE A 27 1.22 0.48 16.65
CA ILE A 27 0.68 -0.77 16.13
C ILE A 27 0.81 -1.87 17.19
N THR A 28 -0.26 -2.65 17.35
CA THR A 28 -0.37 -3.75 18.31
C THR A 28 -0.52 -5.08 17.58
N GLU A 29 -0.39 -6.20 18.31
CA GLU A 29 -0.67 -7.55 17.78
C GLU A 29 -2.08 -7.66 17.19
N ASN A 30 -3.09 -7.07 17.83
CA ASN A 30 -4.46 -7.09 17.31
C ASN A 30 -4.57 -6.36 15.95
N HIS A 31 -3.89 -5.23 15.78
CA HIS A 31 -3.85 -4.54 14.47
C HIS A 31 -3.15 -5.38 13.41
N LEU A 32 -2.06 -6.05 13.79
CA LEU A 32 -1.33 -6.96 12.90
C LEU A 32 -2.20 -8.14 12.49
N GLU A 33 -2.88 -8.80 13.43
CA GLU A 33 -3.78 -9.92 13.17
C GLU A 33 -4.90 -9.53 12.20
N GLN A 34 -5.55 -8.38 12.42
CA GLN A 34 -6.57 -7.86 11.49
C GLN A 34 -5.99 -7.61 10.09
N GLY A 35 -4.77 -7.07 10.00
CA GLY A 35 -4.07 -6.88 8.74
C GLY A 35 -3.76 -8.19 8.02
N ILE A 36 -3.26 -9.18 8.75
CA ILE A 36 -3.00 -10.53 8.23
C ILE A 36 -4.29 -11.16 7.71
N LEU A 37 -5.37 -11.15 8.50
CA LEU A 37 -6.67 -11.69 8.10
C LEU A 37 -7.20 -11.01 6.83
N GLY A 38 -7.06 -9.68 6.72
CA GLY A 38 -7.47 -8.94 5.53
C GLY A 38 -6.69 -9.35 4.28
N ILE A 39 -5.38 -9.51 4.38
CA ILE A 39 -4.53 -9.94 3.26
C ILE A 39 -4.83 -11.39 2.88
N ILE A 40 -4.90 -12.30 3.85
CA ILE A 40 -5.17 -13.73 3.61
C ILE A 40 -6.56 -13.92 3.00
N SER A 41 -7.58 -13.23 3.51
CA SER A 41 -8.93 -13.26 2.91
C SER A 41 -8.95 -12.81 1.45
N SER A 42 -8.09 -11.85 1.09
CA SER A 42 -7.96 -11.39 -0.30
C SER A 42 -7.23 -12.40 -1.19
N ILE A 43 -6.20 -13.08 -0.66
CA ILE A 43 -5.42 -14.08 -1.38
C ILE A 43 -6.22 -15.37 -1.58
N ASP A 44 -6.91 -15.83 -0.54
CA ASP A 44 -7.63 -17.09 -0.49
C ASP A 44 -9.10 -16.94 -0.96
N LYS A 45 -9.45 -15.80 -1.56
CA LYS A 45 -10.82 -15.54 -2.05
C LYS A 45 -11.20 -16.57 -3.10
N PRO A 46 -12.29 -17.33 -2.90
CA PRO A 46 -12.78 -18.28 -3.89
C PRO A 46 -13.10 -17.61 -5.23
N ALA A 47 -12.72 -18.24 -6.32
CA ALA A 47 -13.03 -17.79 -7.66
C ALA A 47 -13.65 -18.93 -8.48
N SER A 48 -14.25 -18.60 -9.64
CA SER A 48 -14.71 -19.64 -10.56
C SER A 48 -13.51 -20.38 -11.16
N PRO A 49 -13.66 -21.65 -11.57
CA PRO A 49 -12.56 -22.43 -12.16
C PRO A 49 -11.88 -21.70 -13.35
N SER A 50 -12.67 -21.03 -14.18
CA SER A 50 -12.14 -20.23 -15.30
C SER A 50 -11.32 -19.02 -14.84
N SER A 51 -11.77 -18.34 -13.80
CA SER A 51 -11.04 -17.19 -13.22
C SER A 51 -9.74 -17.63 -12.56
N GLU A 52 -9.75 -18.78 -11.85
CA GLU A 52 -8.55 -19.37 -11.25
C GLU A 52 -7.53 -19.76 -12.34
N ALA A 53 -7.98 -20.43 -13.40
CA ALA A 53 -7.10 -20.81 -14.51
C ALA A 53 -6.46 -19.58 -15.18
N MET A 54 -7.22 -18.52 -15.41
CA MET A 54 -6.70 -17.27 -15.97
C MET A 54 -5.72 -16.57 -15.02
N ALA A 55 -6.06 -16.52 -13.73
CA ALA A 55 -5.18 -15.94 -12.71
C ALA A 55 -3.83 -16.70 -12.63
N ASP A 56 -3.88 -18.03 -12.69
CA ASP A 56 -2.69 -18.88 -12.71
C ASP A 56 -1.83 -18.65 -13.97
N LEU A 57 -2.46 -18.57 -15.13
CA LEU A 57 -1.77 -18.27 -16.38
C LEU A 57 -1.02 -16.93 -16.28
N TYR A 58 -1.70 -15.85 -15.91
CA TYR A 58 -1.07 -14.53 -15.78
C TYR A 58 -0.03 -14.48 -14.67
N ALA A 59 -0.24 -15.18 -13.56
CA ALA A 59 0.76 -15.28 -12.51
C ALA A 59 2.04 -15.95 -13.00
N ASN A 60 1.93 -17.06 -13.72
CA ASN A 60 3.08 -17.76 -14.29
C ASN A 60 3.79 -16.92 -15.36
N LEU A 61 3.06 -16.27 -16.27
CA LEU A 61 3.65 -15.38 -17.29
C LEU A 61 4.40 -14.20 -16.66
N SER A 62 3.95 -13.71 -15.49
CA SER A 62 4.63 -12.64 -14.73
C SER A 62 5.70 -13.16 -13.76
N GLY A 63 6.06 -14.43 -13.80
CA GLY A 63 7.08 -15.04 -12.93
C GLY A 63 6.66 -15.19 -11.46
N ARG A 64 5.36 -15.08 -11.16
CA ARG A 64 4.77 -15.34 -9.84
C ARG A 64 4.32 -16.80 -9.74
N THR A 65 5.28 -17.72 -9.70
CA THR A 65 5.02 -19.17 -9.60
C THR A 65 4.23 -19.53 -8.33
N SER A 66 3.64 -20.73 -8.29
CA SER A 66 2.90 -21.22 -7.12
C SER A 66 3.77 -21.25 -5.86
N GLU A 67 5.05 -21.61 -5.99
CA GLU A 67 6.01 -21.62 -4.86
C GLU A 67 6.22 -20.20 -4.31
N LYS A 68 6.38 -19.20 -5.17
CA LYS A 68 6.53 -17.80 -4.75
C LYS A 68 5.26 -17.28 -4.07
N ARG A 69 4.09 -17.65 -4.59
CA ARG A 69 2.80 -17.27 -3.99
C ARG A 69 2.62 -17.91 -2.61
N LYS A 70 2.96 -19.20 -2.49
CA LYS A 70 2.96 -19.91 -1.20
C LYS A 70 3.93 -19.28 -0.21
N SER A 71 5.18 -19.04 -0.63
CA SER A 71 6.18 -18.38 0.22
C SER A 71 5.74 -17.00 0.69
N PHE A 72 5.11 -16.22 -0.18
CA PHE A 72 4.54 -14.92 0.20
C PHE A 72 3.42 -15.07 1.24
N ARG A 73 2.48 -15.99 1.03
CA ARG A 73 1.39 -16.29 1.96
C ARG A 73 1.92 -16.71 3.33
N ASP A 74 2.89 -17.62 3.36
CA ASP A 74 3.51 -18.09 4.59
C ASP A 74 4.24 -16.93 5.32
N SER A 75 4.93 -16.07 4.58
CA SER A 75 5.59 -14.89 5.13
C SER A 75 4.61 -13.88 5.74
N VAL A 76 3.42 -13.73 5.16
CA VAL A 76 2.36 -12.87 5.72
C VAL A 76 1.84 -13.44 7.02
N ILE A 77 1.56 -14.76 7.08
CA ILE A 77 1.06 -15.44 8.29
C ILE A 77 2.09 -15.37 9.44
N GLN A 78 3.39 -15.48 9.11
CA GLN A 78 4.48 -15.46 10.09
C GLN A 78 4.97 -14.04 10.43
N CYS A 79 4.29 -13.00 9.93
CA CYS A 79 4.70 -11.63 10.21
C CYS A 79 4.52 -11.30 11.69
N THR A 80 5.46 -10.57 12.27
CA THR A 80 5.39 -10.05 13.65
C THR A 80 5.34 -8.53 13.65
N VAL A 81 4.92 -7.93 14.76
CA VAL A 81 4.90 -6.47 14.93
C VAL A 81 6.30 -5.87 14.74
N GLU A 82 7.34 -6.53 15.25
CA GLU A 82 8.73 -6.09 15.12
C GLU A 82 9.14 -6.08 13.65
N LYS A 83 8.82 -7.15 12.92
CA LYS A 83 9.12 -7.25 11.49
C LYS A 83 8.39 -6.19 10.68
N LEU A 84 7.12 -5.94 10.99
CA LEU A 84 6.34 -4.89 10.35
C LEU A 84 6.94 -3.51 10.61
N LYS A 85 7.36 -3.21 11.84
CA LYS A 85 8.05 -1.95 12.19
C LYS A 85 9.40 -1.81 11.48
N GLU A 86 10.19 -2.89 11.40
CA GLU A 86 11.47 -2.90 10.67
C GLU A 86 11.26 -2.54 9.19
N VAL A 87 10.33 -3.20 8.52
CA VAL A 87 9.99 -2.97 7.11
C VAL A 87 9.45 -1.56 6.89
N THR A 88 8.56 -1.10 7.78
CA THR A 88 8.03 0.27 7.74
C THR A 88 9.17 1.29 7.85
N LYS A 89 10.07 1.13 8.80
CA LYS A 89 11.24 2.01 8.96
C LYS A 89 12.15 1.99 7.73
N LYS A 90 12.41 0.80 7.19
CA LYS A 90 13.33 0.63 6.04
C LYS A 90 12.80 1.23 4.75
N TYR A 91 11.51 1.08 4.47
CA TYR A 91 10.93 1.39 3.15
C TYR A 91 10.01 2.62 3.13
N LEU A 92 9.36 2.96 4.24
CA LEU A 92 8.38 4.04 4.28
C LEU A 92 8.90 5.33 4.94
N MET A 93 10.02 5.28 5.67
CA MET A 93 10.65 6.48 6.26
C MET A 93 11.54 7.25 5.27
N SER A 94 11.86 6.69 4.12
CA SER A 94 12.57 7.41 3.06
C SER A 94 11.66 8.47 2.44
N ARG A 95 12.25 9.48 1.77
CA ARG A 95 11.47 10.56 1.12
C ARG A 95 10.38 9.99 0.21
N PRO A 96 9.09 10.20 0.53
CA PRO A 96 8.00 9.64 -0.25
C PRO A 96 7.97 10.30 -1.65
N ARG A 97 7.68 9.51 -2.66
CA ARG A 97 7.30 10.04 -3.97
C ARG A 97 5.82 10.40 -3.91
N ARG A 98 5.49 11.63 -4.30
CA ARG A 98 4.13 12.14 -4.29
C ARG A 98 3.75 12.52 -5.71
N ALA A 99 2.55 12.15 -6.13
CA ALA A 99 1.95 12.55 -7.40
C ALA A 99 0.49 12.93 -7.16
N LEU A 100 0.03 13.92 -7.88
CA LEU A 100 -1.34 14.45 -7.79
C LEU A 100 -1.83 14.86 -9.17
N VAL A 101 -3.10 14.59 -9.44
CA VAL A 101 -3.82 15.13 -10.59
C VAL A 101 -4.90 16.06 -10.06
N SER A 102 -4.90 17.34 -10.49
CA SER A 102 -5.87 18.33 -10.04
C SER A 102 -6.15 19.39 -11.10
N GLY A 103 -7.17 20.24 -10.86
CA GLY A 103 -7.46 21.37 -11.73
C GLY A 103 -6.45 22.52 -11.57
N ARG A 104 -6.23 23.31 -12.63
CA ARG A 104 -5.29 24.45 -12.67
C ARG A 104 -5.47 25.47 -11.55
N LYS A 105 -6.67 25.60 -10.99
CA LYS A 105 -6.94 26.52 -9.86
C LYS A 105 -6.08 26.27 -8.64
N PHE A 106 -5.57 25.05 -8.48
CA PHE A 106 -4.72 24.65 -7.34
C PHE A 106 -3.20 24.81 -7.60
N GLU A 107 -2.80 25.27 -8.78
CA GLU A 107 -1.39 25.36 -9.19
C GLU A 107 -0.52 26.11 -8.18
N LYS A 108 -0.96 27.30 -7.73
CA LYS A 108 -0.21 28.12 -6.76
C LYS A 108 -0.01 27.38 -5.42
N GLN A 109 -1.06 26.74 -4.92
CA GLN A 109 -1.01 25.96 -3.68
C GLN A 109 -0.05 24.77 -3.82
N LEU A 110 -0.14 24.02 -4.92
CA LEU A 110 0.69 22.85 -5.15
C LEU A 110 2.16 23.23 -5.34
N THR A 111 2.43 24.34 -6.00
CA THR A 111 3.80 24.90 -6.14
C THR A 111 4.38 25.25 -4.77
N SER A 112 3.61 25.88 -3.87
CA SER A 112 4.07 26.18 -2.51
C SER A 112 4.33 24.93 -1.67
N MET A 113 3.66 23.81 -1.97
CA MET A 113 3.88 22.49 -1.36
C MET A 113 5.08 21.73 -1.98
N GLY A 114 5.80 22.33 -2.94
CA GLY A 114 6.98 21.76 -3.57
C GLY A 114 6.69 20.77 -4.70
N PHE A 115 5.51 20.81 -5.31
CA PHE A 115 5.22 20.03 -6.51
C PHE A 115 5.73 20.70 -7.77
N THR A 116 6.28 19.91 -8.68
CA THR A 116 6.55 20.33 -10.05
C THR A 116 5.29 20.14 -10.88
N ILE A 117 4.79 21.23 -11.48
CA ILE A 117 3.56 21.19 -12.28
C ILE A 117 3.89 20.73 -13.70
N ARG A 118 3.06 19.88 -14.25
CA ARG A 118 3.08 19.47 -15.67
C ARG A 118 1.66 19.47 -16.19
N ASP A 119 1.44 20.11 -17.33
CA ASP A 119 0.18 20.01 -18.06
C ASP A 119 0.07 18.62 -18.72
N VAL A 120 -1.15 18.04 -18.64
CA VAL A 120 -1.50 16.75 -19.23
C VAL A 120 -2.56 16.96 -20.31
#